data_dcd2362c47e9164d4226d1a55a2dd7f0
#
_entry.id   dcd2362c47e9164d4226d1a55a2dd7f0
#
_cell.length_a   1.000
_cell.length_b   1.000
_cell.length_c   1.000
_cell.angle_alpha   90.00
_cell.angle_beta   90.00
_cell.angle_gamma   90.00
#
_symmetry.space_group_name_H-M   'P 1'
#
loop_
_entity.id
_entity.type
_entity.pdbx_description
1 polymer ?
#
loop_
_entity_poly.entity_id
_entity_poly.type
_entity_poly.pdbx_seq_one_letter_code
_entity_poly.pdbx_strand_id
1 'polypeptide(L)'
;NKFELNMKNAENEIAELETTVTSLKATYEDAQREYPEHASEVEKKYQDERKTKKAAAIAYNFGNRASQDSIAFHNYMNQQLIPLQQKYTATYTCDYPEGIEGTTRYQQEYLSLQNIELERHKEELAQAQIRCKDRFRKEVLFRMKDDILRARQQFKQINRVMDDDKMSYGEERYHFGIDKSKDKELALFYDIIMDKDNQQIDQDNEIMAFLAEANKSEVFESQIEDFMNRIMMDVEEHAKENLTGQKSSAKSMGMYVDYRTYLDYDIIVKNTVTGLEVPLSKVSGEGSGGENQAPFYVAICASLLQIYEQNPDGCMRLILLDEAFNNMTSDRIEPMMNMFKKLNLQLVLIATAEKATSILPYCDITYSIVKSGNRNAI
;
A
#
# COMPACT_ATOMS: atom_id res chain seq x y z
N ASN A 1 -100.67 4.99 30.21
CA ASN A 1 -100.12 5.60 28.97
C ASN A 1 -98.80 6.36 29.16
N LYS A 2 -98.71 7.30 30.11
CA LYS A 2 -97.47 8.05 30.34
C LYS A 2 -96.41 7.22 31.04
N PHE A 3 -96.84 6.30 31.89
CA PHE A 3 -95.98 5.38 32.64
C PHE A 3 -95.39 4.30 31.74
N GLU A 4 -96.17 3.73 30.85
CA GLU A 4 -95.75 2.73 29.83
C GLU A 4 -94.74 3.32 28.84
N LEU A 5 -94.92 4.56 28.44
CA LEU A 5 -93.98 5.26 27.56
C LEU A 5 -92.61 5.51 28.25
N ASN A 6 -92.69 5.94 29.55
CA ASN A 6 -91.47 6.12 30.33
C ASN A 6 -90.72 4.81 30.59
N MET A 7 -91.42 3.69 30.85
CA MET A 7 -90.83 2.37 30.97
C MET A 7 -90.17 1.94 29.66
N LYS A 8 -90.84 2.07 28.56
CA LYS A 8 -90.28 1.73 27.23
C LYS A 8 -89.04 2.56 26.87
N ASN A 9 -89.05 3.85 27.24
CA ASN A 9 -87.89 4.70 27.06
C ASN A 9 -86.69 4.30 27.95
N ALA A 10 -86.98 3.92 29.21
CA ALA A 10 -85.95 3.42 30.11
C ALA A 10 -85.41 2.05 29.66
N GLU A 11 -86.24 1.16 29.14
CA GLU A 11 -85.81 -0.11 28.58
C GLU A 11 -84.90 0.07 27.34
N ASN A 12 -85.25 1.00 26.47
CA ASN A 12 -84.38 1.35 25.32
C ASN A 12 -83.05 1.93 25.76
N GLU A 13 -83.05 2.84 26.76
CA GLU A 13 -81.85 3.45 27.29
C GLU A 13 -80.94 2.41 27.95
N ILE A 14 -81.50 1.42 28.66
CA ILE A 14 -80.76 0.30 29.24
C ILE A 14 -80.12 -0.54 28.12
N ALA A 15 -80.86 -0.87 27.04
CA ALA A 15 -80.34 -1.69 25.97
C ALA A 15 -79.21 -0.97 25.21
N GLU A 16 -79.29 0.34 25.01
CA GLU A 16 -78.20 1.16 24.42
C GLU A 16 -76.96 1.19 25.33
N LEU A 17 -77.16 1.35 26.64
CA LEU A 17 -76.08 1.30 27.63
C LEU A 17 -75.40 -0.07 27.70
N GLU A 18 -76.19 -1.17 27.63
CA GLU A 18 -75.63 -2.55 27.59
C GLU A 18 -74.79 -2.84 26.35
N THR A 19 -75.24 -2.36 25.21
CA THR A 19 -74.44 -2.44 23.93
C THR A 19 -73.19 -1.64 24.03
N THR A 20 -73.23 -0.43 24.59
CA THR A 20 -72.07 0.43 24.80
C THR A 20 -71.07 -0.21 25.76
N VAL A 21 -71.53 -0.78 26.87
CA VAL A 21 -70.67 -1.45 27.86
C VAL A 21 -70.00 -2.70 27.21
N THR A 22 -70.72 -3.44 26.39
CA THR A 22 -70.18 -4.63 25.73
C THR A 22 -69.08 -4.25 24.71
N SER A 23 -69.32 -3.19 23.94
CA SER A 23 -68.31 -2.63 23.01
C SER A 23 -67.06 -2.13 23.76
N LEU A 24 -67.23 -1.39 24.83
CA LEU A 24 -66.10 -0.89 25.65
C LEU A 24 -65.29 -2.01 26.32
N LYS A 25 -65.96 -3.11 26.75
CA LYS A 25 -65.26 -4.28 27.30
C LYS A 25 -64.42 -4.96 26.23
N ALA A 26 -64.94 -5.16 25.00
CA ALA A 26 -64.17 -5.73 23.92
C ALA A 26 -62.96 -4.91 23.58
N THR A 27 -63.10 -3.58 23.47
CA THR A 27 -61.97 -2.66 23.22
C THR A 27 -60.90 -2.72 24.34
N TYR A 28 -61.35 -2.85 25.60
CA TYR A 28 -60.44 -2.98 26.74
C TYR A 28 -59.66 -4.29 26.71
N GLU A 29 -60.32 -5.40 26.39
CA GLU A 29 -59.68 -6.73 26.26
C GLU A 29 -58.69 -6.76 25.11
N ASP A 30 -58.97 -6.09 23.99
CA ASP A 30 -58.05 -5.98 22.87
C ASP A 30 -56.81 -5.13 23.25
N ALA A 31 -57.01 -4.01 23.92
CA ALA A 31 -55.92 -3.19 24.43
C ALA A 31 -55.01 -3.93 25.45
N GLN A 32 -55.65 -4.77 26.34
CA GLN A 32 -54.88 -5.62 27.26
C GLN A 32 -54.01 -6.68 26.54
N ARG A 33 -54.49 -7.20 25.40
CA ARG A 33 -53.73 -8.18 24.61
C ARG A 33 -52.56 -7.48 23.89
N GLU A 34 -52.79 -6.29 23.37
CA GLU A 34 -51.81 -5.53 22.63
C GLU A 34 -50.71 -4.95 23.51
N TYR A 35 -51.07 -4.50 24.73
CA TYR A 35 -50.14 -3.85 25.68
C TYR A 35 -50.19 -4.48 27.08
N PRO A 36 -49.79 -5.74 27.25
CA PRO A 36 -49.96 -6.46 28.52
C PRO A 36 -49.16 -5.88 29.68
N GLU A 37 -47.99 -5.29 29.41
CA GLU A 37 -47.14 -4.68 30.43
C GLU A 37 -47.75 -3.41 31.01
N HIS A 38 -48.41 -2.60 30.20
CA HIS A 38 -49.05 -1.36 30.63
C HIS A 38 -50.44 -1.60 31.25
N ALA A 39 -51.15 -2.64 30.88
CA ALA A 39 -52.47 -2.95 31.38
C ALA A 39 -52.53 -3.08 32.92
N SER A 40 -51.53 -3.76 33.51
CA SER A 40 -51.47 -3.96 34.96
C SER A 40 -51.20 -2.65 35.74
N GLU A 41 -50.39 -1.76 35.15
CA GLU A 41 -50.07 -0.45 35.74
C GLU A 41 -51.27 0.50 35.67
N VAL A 42 -51.96 0.53 34.53
CA VAL A 42 -53.17 1.35 34.34
C VAL A 42 -54.28 0.88 35.25
N GLU A 43 -54.51 -0.43 35.38
CA GLU A 43 -55.51 -0.99 36.29
C GLU A 43 -55.23 -0.60 37.76
N LYS A 44 -53.98 -0.72 38.20
CA LYS A 44 -53.57 -0.33 39.54
C LYS A 44 -53.84 1.16 39.82
N LYS A 45 -53.47 2.04 38.89
CA LYS A 45 -53.75 3.48 39.00
C LYS A 45 -55.25 3.79 39.02
N TYR A 46 -56.04 3.08 38.21
CA TYR A 46 -57.50 3.19 38.21
C TYR A 46 -58.10 2.83 39.56
N GLN A 47 -57.71 1.69 40.14
CA GLN A 47 -58.19 1.23 41.44
C GLN A 47 -57.82 2.16 42.56
N ASP A 48 -56.63 2.76 42.54
CA ASP A 48 -56.21 3.76 43.55
C ASP A 48 -57.00 5.06 43.42
N GLU A 49 -57.23 5.59 42.25
CA GLU A 49 -58.03 6.80 42.05
C GLU A 49 -59.52 6.56 42.30
N ARG A 50 -60.02 5.36 42.09
CA ARG A 50 -61.43 4.97 42.36
C ARG A 50 -61.82 5.07 43.79
N LYS A 51 -60.86 5.00 44.72
CA LYS A 51 -61.12 5.18 46.19
C LYS A 51 -61.58 6.55 46.52
N THR A 52 -61.24 7.57 45.73
CA THR A 52 -61.53 8.99 46.04
C THR A 52 -62.40 9.71 45.01
N LYS A 53 -62.49 9.18 43.77
CA LYS A 53 -63.15 9.84 42.65
C LYS A 53 -64.20 8.92 41.98
N LYS A 54 -65.20 9.54 41.34
CA LYS A 54 -66.17 8.82 40.52
C LYS A 54 -65.56 8.35 39.21
N ALA A 55 -66.00 7.22 38.67
CA ALA A 55 -65.46 6.62 37.43
C ALA A 55 -65.48 7.59 36.25
N ALA A 56 -66.55 8.38 36.06
CA ALA A 56 -66.65 9.35 34.99
C ALA A 56 -65.58 10.47 35.09
N ALA A 57 -65.27 10.90 36.31
CA ALA A 57 -64.21 11.92 36.52
C ALA A 57 -62.80 11.37 36.27
N ILE A 58 -62.58 10.08 36.57
CA ILE A 58 -61.32 9.40 36.31
C ILE A 58 -61.17 9.25 34.78
N ALA A 59 -62.20 8.76 34.09
CA ALA A 59 -62.16 8.59 32.62
C ALA A 59 -61.88 9.93 31.88
N TYR A 60 -62.58 11.03 32.33
CA TYR A 60 -62.34 12.35 31.75
C TYR A 60 -60.90 12.85 31.95
N ASN A 61 -60.39 12.70 33.17
CA ASN A 61 -59.03 13.14 33.51
C ASN A 61 -57.96 12.30 32.78
N PHE A 62 -58.16 10.98 32.66
CA PHE A 62 -57.28 10.12 31.93
C PHE A 62 -57.27 10.45 30.44
N GLY A 63 -58.46 10.63 29.83
CA GLY A 63 -58.56 10.99 28.43
C GLY A 63 -57.86 12.31 28.09
N ASN A 64 -58.06 13.34 28.94
CA ASN A 64 -57.41 14.63 28.75
C ASN A 64 -55.87 14.54 28.95
N ARG A 65 -55.39 13.82 29.96
CA ARG A 65 -53.97 13.61 30.16
C ARG A 65 -53.35 12.83 28.99
N ALA A 66 -53.93 11.72 28.61
CA ALA A 66 -53.45 10.90 27.50
C ALA A 66 -53.35 11.70 26.19
N SER A 67 -54.35 12.57 25.94
CA SER A 67 -54.32 13.46 24.77
C SER A 67 -53.20 14.50 24.86
N GLN A 68 -53.02 15.14 26.05
CA GLN A 68 -51.94 16.12 26.27
C GLN A 68 -50.55 15.46 26.18
N ASP A 69 -50.39 14.30 26.84
CA ASP A 69 -49.12 13.57 26.82
C ASP A 69 -48.77 13.09 25.43
N SER A 70 -49.76 12.62 24.65
CA SER A 70 -49.57 12.25 23.26
C SER A 70 -49.09 13.41 22.39
N ILE A 71 -49.73 14.59 22.54
CA ILE A 71 -49.32 15.82 21.81
C ILE A 71 -47.92 16.24 22.24
N ALA A 72 -47.63 16.23 23.54
CA ALA A 72 -46.30 16.58 24.04
C ALA A 72 -45.21 15.63 23.54
N PHE A 73 -45.52 14.32 23.52
CA PHE A 73 -44.61 13.32 22.99
C PHE A 73 -44.35 13.51 21.48
N HIS A 74 -45.40 13.73 20.68
CA HIS A 74 -45.24 13.97 19.25
C HIS A 74 -44.40 15.23 18.98
N ASN A 75 -44.66 16.31 19.73
CA ASN A 75 -43.89 17.53 19.58
C ASN A 75 -42.43 17.34 19.97
N TYR A 76 -42.16 16.64 21.07
CA TYR A 76 -40.82 16.33 21.52
C TYR A 76 -40.06 15.46 20.48
N MET A 77 -40.70 14.38 20.03
CA MET A 77 -40.10 13.49 19.04
C MET A 77 -39.80 14.21 17.72
N ASN A 78 -40.75 15.03 17.24
CA ASN A 78 -40.52 15.81 16.05
C ASN A 78 -39.38 16.83 16.18
N GLN A 79 -39.25 17.48 17.35
CA GLN A 79 -38.12 18.36 17.64
C GLN A 79 -36.77 17.67 17.61
N GLN A 80 -36.71 16.39 17.97
CA GLN A 80 -35.47 15.61 17.95
C GLN A 80 -35.24 14.96 16.59
N LEU A 81 -36.26 14.40 15.97
CA LEU A 81 -36.16 13.62 14.73
C LEU A 81 -35.95 14.50 13.51
N ILE A 82 -36.70 15.59 13.37
CA ILE A 82 -36.66 16.40 12.14
C ILE A 82 -35.25 16.91 11.81
N PRO A 83 -34.47 17.47 12.73
CA PRO A 83 -33.11 17.92 12.45
C PRO A 83 -32.17 16.78 12.01
N LEU A 84 -32.35 15.58 12.60
CA LEU A 84 -31.56 14.40 12.24
C LEU A 84 -31.93 13.90 10.86
N GLN A 85 -33.22 13.83 10.57
CA GLN A 85 -33.75 13.44 9.24
C GLN A 85 -33.32 14.40 8.15
N GLN A 86 -33.37 15.70 8.37
CA GLN A 86 -32.88 16.72 7.46
C GLN A 86 -31.38 16.62 7.21
N LYS A 87 -30.60 16.37 8.25
CA LYS A 87 -29.16 16.13 8.10
C LYS A 87 -28.90 14.89 7.26
N TYR A 88 -29.65 13.80 7.48
CA TYR A 88 -29.53 12.56 6.72
C TYR A 88 -29.88 12.79 5.25
N THR A 89 -31.03 13.35 4.95
CA THR A 89 -31.49 13.60 3.57
C THR A 89 -30.57 14.54 2.81
N ALA A 90 -30.04 15.57 3.47
CA ALA A 90 -29.04 16.46 2.88
C ALA A 90 -27.70 15.75 2.59
N THR A 91 -27.27 14.84 3.47
CA THR A 91 -26.00 14.13 3.31
C THR A 91 -26.06 13.08 2.19
N TYR A 92 -27.16 12.34 2.11
CA TYR A 92 -27.31 11.22 1.18
C TYR A 92 -28.20 11.51 -0.02
N THR A 93 -28.64 12.77 -0.19
CA THR A 93 -29.41 13.25 -1.35
C THR A 93 -30.64 12.39 -1.62
N CYS A 94 -31.39 12.08 -0.55
CA CYS A 94 -32.64 11.30 -0.62
C CYS A 94 -33.84 12.18 -0.22
N ASP A 95 -35.03 11.86 -0.77
CA ASP A 95 -36.28 12.56 -0.50
C ASP A 95 -37.18 11.66 0.38
N TYR A 96 -36.93 11.70 1.69
CA TYR A 96 -37.70 10.93 2.67
C TYR A 96 -38.56 11.86 3.52
N PRO A 97 -39.80 11.42 3.91
CA PRO A 97 -40.67 12.24 4.70
C PRO A 97 -40.10 12.51 6.10
N GLU A 98 -40.33 13.73 6.59
CA GLU A 98 -39.87 14.18 7.89
C GLU A 98 -40.88 13.86 9.02
N GLY A 99 -40.41 13.87 10.26
CA GLY A 99 -41.21 13.64 11.45
C GLY A 99 -41.45 12.16 11.76
N ILE A 100 -42.34 11.93 12.72
CA ILE A 100 -42.68 10.57 13.23
C ILE A 100 -43.29 9.71 12.09
N GLU A 101 -44.13 10.30 11.28
CA GLU A 101 -44.78 9.59 10.17
C GLU A 101 -43.78 9.07 9.14
N GLY A 102 -42.67 9.79 8.96
CA GLY A 102 -41.56 9.37 8.08
C GLY A 102 -40.71 8.25 8.62
N THR A 103 -40.76 7.95 9.92
CA THR A 103 -39.81 7.02 10.61
C THR A 103 -39.82 5.63 9.97
N THR A 104 -40.95 5.14 9.52
CA THR A 104 -41.07 3.82 8.86
C THR A 104 -40.13 3.70 7.64
N ARG A 105 -39.98 4.77 6.86
CA ARG A 105 -39.10 4.77 5.68
C ARG A 105 -37.63 4.67 6.06
N TYR A 106 -37.21 5.43 7.08
CA TYR A 106 -35.85 5.36 7.62
C TYR A 106 -35.53 3.99 8.25
N GLN A 107 -36.53 3.40 8.93
CA GLN A 107 -36.38 2.06 9.50
C GLN A 107 -36.24 0.98 8.41
N GLN A 108 -37.00 1.05 7.33
CA GLN A 108 -36.86 0.17 6.19
C GLN A 108 -35.49 0.29 5.54
N GLU A 109 -35.01 1.53 5.35
CA GLU A 109 -33.68 1.81 4.82
C GLU A 109 -32.58 1.24 5.73
N TYR A 110 -32.68 1.48 7.04
CA TYR A 110 -31.75 0.93 8.01
C TYR A 110 -31.66 -0.61 7.94
N LEU A 111 -32.80 -1.27 7.89
CA LEU A 111 -32.83 -2.74 7.76
C LEU A 111 -32.28 -3.23 6.42
N SER A 112 -32.55 -2.51 5.33
CA SER A 112 -31.99 -2.82 4.01
C SER A 112 -30.46 -2.68 4.01
N LEU A 113 -29.95 -1.55 4.54
CA LEU A 113 -28.51 -1.31 4.66
C LEU A 113 -27.83 -2.35 5.56
N GLN A 114 -28.44 -2.66 6.70
CA GLN A 114 -27.85 -3.60 7.65
C GLN A 114 -27.84 -5.05 7.14
N ASN A 115 -28.94 -5.51 6.54
CA ASN A 115 -29.12 -6.93 6.24
C ASN A 115 -28.71 -7.34 4.82
N ILE A 116 -28.71 -6.40 3.87
CA ILE A 116 -28.48 -6.70 2.46
C ILE A 116 -27.26 -5.96 1.94
N GLU A 117 -27.26 -4.64 2.03
CA GLU A 117 -26.21 -3.83 1.40
C GLU A 117 -24.89 -3.89 2.13
N LEU A 118 -24.91 -3.89 3.47
CA LEU A 118 -23.70 -3.99 4.27
C LEU A 118 -22.97 -5.32 4.03
N GLU A 119 -23.71 -6.45 4.02
CA GLU A 119 -23.10 -7.75 3.76
C GLU A 119 -22.59 -7.85 2.32
N ARG A 120 -23.35 -7.36 1.33
CA ARG A 120 -22.90 -7.30 -0.05
C ARG A 120 -21.62 -6.48 -0.19
N HIS A 121 -21.56 -5.30 0.41
CA HIS A 121 -20.34 -4.45 0.35
C HIS A 121 -19.15 -5.06 1.08
N LYS A 122 -19.37 -5.79 2.18
CA LYS A 122 -18.32 -6.57 2.84
C LYS A 122 -17.77 -7.67 1.93
N GLU A 123 -18.65 -8.39 1.25
CA GLU A 123 -18.25 -9.42 0.29
C GLU A 123 -17.50 -8.82 -0.91
N GLU A 124 -18.02 -7.73 -1.49
CA GLU A 124 -17.36 -7.00 -2.58
C GLU A 124 -15.98 -6.49 -2.17
N LEU A 125 -15.84 -5.95 -0.95
CA LEU A 125 -14.57 -5.49 -0.40
C LEU A 125 -13.60 -6.66 -0.20
N ALA A 126 -14.05 -7.77 0.39
CA ALA A 126 -13.22 -8.96 0.57
C ALA A 126 -12.71 -9.51 -0.78
N GLN A 127 -13.60 -9.60 -1.77
CA GLN A 127 -13.21 -10.01 -3.12
C GLN A 127 -12.25 -9.01 -3.79
N ALA A 128 -12.44 -7.70 -3.57
CA ALA A 128 -11.53 -6.68 -4.09
C ALA A 128 -10.14 -6.79 -3.44
N GLN A 129 -10.06 -7.06 -2.14
CA GLN A 129 -8.81 -7.31 -1.43
C GLN A 129 -8.08 -8.55 -1.97
N ILE A 130 -8.79 -9.66 -2.18
CA ILE A 130 -8.22 -10.87 -2.78
C ILE A 130 -7.66 -10.56 -4.17
N ARG A 131 -8.45 -9.90 -5.04
CA ARG A 131 -7.98 -9.51 -6.38
C ARG A 131 -6.78 -8.58 -6.33
N CYS A 132 -6.73 -7.67 -5.38
CA CYS A 132 -5.58 -6.76 -5.20
C CYS A 132 -4.32 -7.52 -4.81
N LYS A 133 -4.41 -8.46 -3.85
CA LYS A 133 -3.30 -9.33 -3.44
C LYS A 133 -2.80 -10.20 -4.61
N ASP A 134 -3.70 -10.77 -5.38
CA ASP A 134 -3.33 -11.58 -6.55
C ASP A 134 -2.63 -10.77 -7.64
N ARG A 135 -3.11 -9.56 -7.91
CA ARG A 135 -2.43 -8.65 -8.85
C ARG A 135 -1.06 -8.24 -8.33
N PHE A 136 -0.95 -7.91 -7.07
CA PHE A 136 0.32 -7.57 -6.45
C PHE A 136 1.35 -8.69 -6.62
N ARG A 137 0.96 -9.94 -6.35
CA ARG A 137 1.83 -11.11 -6.56
C ARG A 137 2.24 -11.27 -8.04
N LYS A 138 1.27 -11.25 -8.94
CA LYS A 138 1.50 -11.52 -10.37
C LYS A 138 2.25 -10.40 -11.07
N GLU A 139 1.96 -9.15 -10.74
CA GLU A 139 2.50 -8.00 -11.48
C GLU A 139 3.71 -7.38 -10.77
N VAL A 140 3.65 -7.17 -9.46
CA VAL A 140 4.72 -6.47 -8.73
C VAL A 140 5.82 -7.45 -8.32
N LEU A 141 5.51 -8.50 -7.57
CA LEU A 141 6.54 -9.43 -7.09
C LEU A 141 7.24 -10.14 -8.25
N PHE A 142 6.49 -10.57 -9.26
CA PHE A 142 7.08 -11.20 -10.44
C PHE A 142 8.02 -10.26 -11.20
N ARG A 143 7.60 -9.00 -11.40
CA ARG A 143 8.43 -8.00 -12.07
C ARG A 143 9.71 -7.71 -11.30
N MET A 144 9.61 -7.49 -9.99
CA MET A 144 10.77 -7.27 -9.14
C MET A 144 11.74 -8.46 -9.15
N LYS A 145 11.21 -9.68 -9.08
CA LYS A 145 12.00 -10.92 -9.22
C LYS A 145 12.73 -10.97 -10.56
N ASP A 146 12.04 -10.70 -11.65
CA ASP A 146 12.61 -10.71 -12.99
C ASP A 146 13.71 -9.65 -13.11
N ASP A 147 13.50 -8.44 -12.60
CA ASP A 147 14.51 -7.38 -12.60
C ASP A 147 15.75 -7.75 -11.77
N ILE A 148 15.57 -8.37 -10.58
CA ILE A 148 16.68 -8.89 -9.76
C ILE A 148 17.45 -10.00 -10.51
N LEU A 149 16.74 -10.92 -11.15
CA LEU A 149 17.38 -12.02 -11.90
C LEU A 149 18.12 -11.48 -13.12
N ARG A 150 17.56 -10.52 -13.85
CA ARG A 150 18.25 -9.84 -14.95
C ARG A 150 19.50 -9.11 -14.49
N ALA A 151 19.41 -8.35 -13.38
CA ALA A 151 20.58 -7.70 -12.82
C ALA A 151 21.68 -8.71 -12.49
N ARG A 152 21.35 -9.78 -11.78
CA ARG A 152 22.31 -10.86 -11.47
C ARG A 152 22.92 -11.49 -12.72
N GLN A 153 22.12 -11.69 -13.76
CA GLN A 153 22.61 -12.24 -15.03
C GLN A 153 23.56 -11.27 -15.74
N GLN A 154 23.24 -9.97 -15.77
CA GLN A 154 24.13 -8.94 -16.32
C GLN A 154 25.47 -8.90 -15.60
N PHE A 155 25.47 -8.89 -14.28
CA PHE A 155 26.71 -8.92 -13.50
C PHE A 155 27.50 -10.22 -13.71
N LYS A 156 26.82 -11.34 -13.84
CA LYS A 156 27.49 -12.61 -14.19
C LYS A 156 28.17 -12.54 -15.56
N GLN A 157 27.57 -11.87 -16.53
CA GLN A 157 28.17 -11.64 -17.83
C GLN A 157 29.38 -10.72 -17.74
N ILE A 158 29.29 -9.60 -17.02
CA ILE A 158 30.41 -8.70 -16.77
C ILE A 158 31.55 -9.45 -16.06
N ASN A 159 31.25 -10.24 -15.02
CA ASN A 159 32.26 -11.03 -14.32
C ASN A 159 32.99 -12.01 -15.25
N ARG A 160 32.30 -12.64 -16.20
CA ARG A 160 32.97 -13.50 -17.22
C ARG A 160 33.99 -12.75 -18.05
N VAL A 161 33.69 -11.49 -18.40
CA VAL A 161 34.66 -10.61 -19.09
C VAL A 161 35.82 -10.25 -18.18
N MET A 162 35.54 -9.95 -16.91
CA MET A 162 36.55 -9.58 -15.91
C MET A 162 37.49 -10.76 -15.54
N ASP A 163 37.01 -11.99 -15.69
CA ASP A 163 37.81 -13.21 -15.49
C ASP A 163 38.81 -13.46 -16.64
N ASP A 164 38.72 -12.76 -17.80
CA ASP A 164 39.68 -12.86 -18.89
C ASP A 164 41.05 -12.38 -18.40
N ASP A 165 42.12 -13.09 -18.77
CA ASP A 165 43.50 -12.75 -18.44
C ASP A 165 43.92 -11.35 -18.92
N LYS A 166 43.27 -10.84 -19.95
CA LYS A 166 43.50 -9.48 -20.47
C LYS A 166 43.03 -8.40 -19.52
N MET A 167 42.06 -8.71 -18.63
CA MET A 167 41.51 -7.80 -17.62
C MET A 167 42.32 -7.77 -16.33
N SER A 168 43.44 -8.51 -16.23
CA SER A 168 44.29 -8.49 -15.05
C SER A 168 44.97 -7.13 -14.90
N TYR A 169 44.88 -6.56 -13.69
CA TYR A 169 45.53 -5.34 -13.29
C TYR A 169 46.69 -5.67 -12.33
N GLY A 170 47.89 -5.81 -12.88
CA GLY A 170 49.02 -6.29 -12.08
C GLY A 170 48.75 -7.70 -11.52
N GLU A 171 48.85 -7.83 -10.22
CA GLU A 171 48.56 -9.06 -9.49
C GLU A 171 47.09 -9.16 -9.00
N GLU A 172 46.26 -8.15 -9.32
CA GLU A 172 44.88 -8.06 -8.87
C GLU A 172 43.92 -8.42 -9.96
N ARG A 173 42.85 -9.11 -9.60
CA ARG A 173 41.66 -9.34 -10.41
C ARG A 173 40.45 -8.84 -9.65
N TYR A 174 39.45 -8.37 -10.38
CA TYR A 174 38.24 -7.82 -9.81
C TYR A 174 37.03 -8.57 -10.31
N HIS A 175 36.04 -8.72 -9.46
CA HIS A 175 34.71 -9.18 -9.86
C HIS A 175 33.62 -8.54 -9.02
N PHE A 176 32.41 -8.45 -9.56
CA PHE A 176 31.26 -7.92 -8.84
C PHE A 176 30.67 -8.98 -7.93
N GLY A 177 30.58 -8.65 -6.64
CA GLY A 177 29.76 -9.36 -5.67
C GLY A 177 28.33 -8.76 -5.65
N ILE A 178 27.33 -9.62 -5.65
CA ILE A 178 25.93 -9.25 -5.47
C ILE A 178 25.32 -10.18 -4.44
N ASP A 179 25.04 -9.63 -3.28
CA ASP A 179 24.38 -10.31 -2.19
C ASP A 179 23.01 -9.69 -1.90
N LYS A 180 22.21 -10.34 -1.08
CA LYS A 180 21.02 -9.70 -0.55
C LYS A 180 21.38 -8.58 0.41
N SER A 181 20.51 -7.57 0.52
CA SER A 181 20.72 -6.42 1.39
C SER A 181 21.06 -6.83 2.83
N LYS A 182 21.95 -6.07 3.47
CA LYS A 182 22.30 -6.22 4.89
C LYS A 182 21.23 -5.67 5.82
N ASP A 183 20.34 -4.83 5.29
CA ASP A 183 19.16 -4.38 6.02
C ASP A 183 18.20 -5.55 6.25
N LYS A 184 17.80 -5.76 7.51
CA LYS A 184 17.00 -6.93 7.90
C LYS A 184 15.61 -6.94 7.27
N GLU A 185 14.99 -5.79 7.14
CA GLU A 185 13.65 -5.65 6.54
C GLU A 185 13.71 -5.91 5.04
N LEU A 186 14.67 -5.29 4.35
CA LEU A 186 14.87 -5.50 2.92
C LEU A 186 15.31 -6.94 2.60
N ALA A 187 16.12 -7.55 3.45
CA ALA A 187 16.51 -8.95 3.31
C ALA A 187 15.32 -9.90 3.44
N LEU A 188 14.37 -9.61 4.34
CA LEU A 188 13.13 -10.37 4.48
C LEU A 188 12.28 -10.25 3.22
N PHE A 189 12.07 -9.03 2.73
CA PHE A 189 11.30 -8.80 1.51
C PHE A 189 11.98 -9.38 0.27
N TYR A 190 13.31 -9.36 0.22
CA TYR A 190 14.05 -10.08 -0.82
C TYR A 190 13.72 -11.58 -0.83
N ASP A 191 13.69 -12.21 0.34
CA ASP A 191 13.37 -13.65 0.45
C ASP A 191 11.91 -13.90 -0.02
N ILE A 192 10.95 -13.01 0.28
CA ILE A 192 9.58 -13.08 -0.23
C ILE A 192 9.53 -12.92 -1.76
N ILE A 193 10.27 -11.95 -2.33
CA ILE A 193 10.32 -11.72 -3.79
C ILE A 193 10.91 -12.94 -4.51
N MET A 194 11.93 -13.55 -3.93
CA MET A 194 12.67 -14.66 -4.54
C MET A 194 12.04 -16.03 -4.29
N ASP A 195 10.98 -16.09 -3.46
CA ASP A 195 10.32 -17.34 -3.16
C ASP A 195 9.81 -18.05 -4.43
N LYS A 196 9.96 -19.37 -4.44
CA LYS A 196 9.55 -20.21 -5.56
C LYS A 196 8.03 -20.29 -5.71
N ASP A 197 7.31 -20.21 -4.59
CA ASP A 197 5.83 -20.30 -4.55
C ASP A 197 5.13 -19.06 -5.11
N ASN A 198 5.84 -17.95 -5.30
CA ASN A 198 5.36 -16.79 -6.06
C ASN A 198 5.47 -16.97 -7.59
N GLN A 199 5.92 -18.13 -8.06
CA GLN A 199 5.86 -18.45 -9.49
C GLN A 199 4.40 -18.66 -9.91
N GLN A 200 4.04 -18.18 -11.10
CA GLN A 200 2.75 -18.42 -11.71
C GLN A 200 2.36 -19.90 -11.51
N ILE A 201 1.28 -20.11 -10.80
CA ILE A 201 0.56 -21.38 -10.85
C ILE A 201 0.08 -21.47 -12.31
N ASP A 202 0.77 -22.26 -13.12
CA ASP A 202 0.28 -22.63 -14.43
C ASP A 202 -1.13 -23.19 -14.22
N GLN A 203 -2.13 -22.56 -14.83
CA GLN A 203 -3.55 -22.90 -14.65
C GLN A 203 -3.88 -24.33 -15.08
N ASP A 204 -2.92 -25.06 -15.66
CA ASP A 204 -3.10 -26.42 -16.17
C ASP A 204 -2.89 -27.54 -15.12
N ASN A 205 -2.55 -27.20 -13.86
CA ASN A 205 -2.29 -28.20 -12.82
C ASN A 205 -3.05 -27.89 -11.53
N GLU A 206 -4.37 -28.12 -11.52
CA GLU A 206 -5.28 -27.94 -10.38
C GLU A 206 -4.81 -28.64 -9.09
N ILE A 207 -4.12 -29.78 -9.21
CA ILE A 207 -3.62 -30.56 -8.05
C ILE A 207 -2.43 -29.86 -7.40
N MET A 208 -1.51 -29.27 -8.19
CA MET A 208 -0.36 -28.51 -7.66
C MET A 208 -0.82 -27.15 -7.06
N ALA A 209 -1.85 -26.53 -7.64
CA ALA A 209 -2.47 -25.34 -7.09
C ALA A 209 -3.10 -25.62 -5.70
N PHE A 210 -3.80 -26.73 -5.56
CA PHE A 210 -4.42 -27.15 -4.29
C PHE A 210 -3.38 -27.49 -3.22
N LEU A 211 -2.28 -28.15 -3.56
CA LEU A 211 -1.18 -28.45 -2.64
C LEU A 211 -0.37 -27.21 -2.24
N ALA A 212 -0.18 -26.26 -3.16
CA ALA A 212 0.46 -24.98 -2.86
C ALA A 212 -0.42 -24.10 -1.95
N GLU A 213 -1.72 -24.15 -2.13
CA GLU A 213 -2.69 -23.43 -1.31
C GLU A 213 -2.79 -23.99 0.14
N ALA A 214 -2.69 -25.30 0.29
CA ALA A 214 -2.71 -25.98 1.59
C ALA A 214 -1.42 -25.75 2.43
N ASN A 215 -0.30 -25.39 1.80
CA ASN A 215 0.99 -25.14 2.47
C ASN A 215 1.31 -23.65 2.67
N LYS A 216 0.41 -22.72 2.30
CA LYS A 216 0.58 -21.30 2.60
C LYS A 216 0.45 -21.07 4.10
N SER A 217 1.59 -20.90 4.78
CA SER A 217 1.56 -20.57 6.21
C SER A 217 0.92 -19.19 6.40
N GLU A 218 0.04 -19.04 7.37
CA GLU A 218 -0.58 -17.75 7.75
C GLU A 218 0.46 -16.63 7.94
N VAL A 219 1.67 -17.02 8.36
CA VAL A 219 2.81 -16.11 8.54
C VAL A 219 3.28 -15.53 7.21
N PHE A 220 3.36 -16.33 6.15
CA PHE A 220 3.79 -15.87 4.82
C PHE A 220 2.75 -14.94 4.18
N GLU A 221 1.46 -15.23 4.36
CA GLU A 221 0.39 -14.35 3.91
C GLU A 221 0.44 -12.98 4.61
N SER A 222 0.66 -12.98 5.92
CA SER A 222 0.83 -11.76 6.70
C SER A 222 2.05 -10.94 6.24
N GLN A 223 3.16 -11.60 5.91
CA GLN A 223 4.37 -10.94 5.41
C GLN A 223 4.16 -10.30 4.03
N ILE A 224 3.43 -10.97 3.13
CA ILE A 224 3.06 -10.39 1.83
C ILE A 224 2.15 -9.18 2.01
N GLU A 225 1.20 -9.24 2.94
CA GLU A 225 0.32 -8.12 3.24
C GLU A 225 1.07 -6.92 3.82
N ASP A 226 2.00 -7.16 4.73
CA ASP A 226 2.88 -6.11 5.27
C ASP A 226 3.74 -5.48 4.17
N PHE A 227 4.32 -6.29 3.30
CA PHE A 227 5.10 -5.83 2.16
C PHE A 227 4.26 -4.99 1.18
N MET A 228 3.05 -5.44 0.85
CA MET A 228 2.11 -4.70 0.01
C MET A 228 1.76 -3.35 0.63
N ASN A 229 1.49 -3.31 1.93
CA ASN A 229 1.17 -2.08 2.65
C ASN A 229 2.35 -1.10 2.65
N ARG A 230 3.58 -1.58 2.80
CA ARG A 230 4.80 -0.74 2.72
C ARG A 230 4.96 -0.10 1.36
N ILE A 231 4.79 -0.87 0.29
CA ILE A 231 4.84 -0.33 -1.08
C ILE A 231 3.72 0.68 -1.32
N MET A 232 2.50 0.43 -0.85
CA MET A 232 1.39 1.36 -1.00
C MET A 232 1.65 2.69 -0.27
N MET A 233 2.18 2.64 0.95
CA MET A 233 2.57 3.84 1.70
C MET A 233 3.65 4.64 0.97
N ASP A 234 4.67 3.98 0.45
CA ASP A 234 5.76 4.60 -0.31
C ASP A 234 5.23 5.32 -1.57
N VAL A 235 4.31 4.69 -2.29
CA VAL A 235 3.66 5.27 -3.48
C VAL A 235 2.77 6.46 -3.11
N GLU A 236 2.01 6.39 -2.01
CA GLU A 236 1.16 7.49 -1.55
C GLU A 236 1.98 8.70 -1.08
N GLU A 237 3.08 8.49 -0.36
CA GLU A 237 4.00 9.55 0.04
C GLU A 237 4.60 10.25 -1.18
N HIS A 238 5.03 9.47 -2.16
CA HIS A 238 5.52 9.98 -3.44
C HIS A 238 4.50 10.82 -4.19
N ALA A 239 3.24 10.39 -4.21
CA ALA A 239 2.16 11.13 -4.85
C ALA A 239 1.88 12.46 -4.14
N LYS A 240 1.91 12.49 -2.81
CA LYS A 240 1.72 13.70 -1.99
C LYS A 240 2.86 14.71 -2.18
N GLU A 241 4.10 14.26 -2.24
CA GLU A 241 5.28 15.11 -2.48
C GLU A 241 5.22 15.81 -3.86
N ASN A 242 4.84 15.07 -4.89
CA ASN A 242 4.66 15.64 -6.23
C ASN A 242 3.56 16.70 -6.29
N LEU A 243 2.53 16.60 -5.45
CA LEU A 243 1.43 17.56 -5.38
C LEU A 243 1.74 18.78 -4.51
N THR A 244 2.51 18.61 -3.43
CA THR A 244 2.76 19.67 -2.43
C THR A 244 4.10 20.40 -2.62
N GLY A 245 5.02 19.81 -3.36
CA GLY A 245 6.38 20.35 -3.54
C GLY A 245 7.25 20.33 -2.26
N GLN A 246 6.75 19.75 -1.18
CA GLN A 246 7.50 19.57 0.07
C GLN A 246 8.28 18.27 0.00
N LYS A 247 9.61 18.35 0.01
CA LYS A 247 10.46 17.17 0.18
C LYS A 247 10.31 16.67 1.61
N SER A 248 9.75 15.49 1.79
CA SER A 248 9.83 14.81 3.06
C SER A 248 11.30 14.46 3.36
N SER A 249 11.70 14.63 4.60
CA SER A 249 13.05 14.26 5.05
C SER A 249 13.21 12.73 5.21
N ALA A 250 12.24 11.97 4.79
CA ALA A 250 12.23 10.52 4.88
C ALA A 250 13.18 9.91 3.85
N LYS A 251 14.06 9.08 4.32
CA LYS A 251 15.08 8.29 3.62
C LYS A 251 14.55 7.34 2.54
N SER A 252 13.25 7.32 2.24
CA SER A 252 12.58 6.19 1.60
C SER A 252 11.80 6.52 0.34
N MET A 253 12.20 7.53 -0.41
CA MET A 253 11.52 7.85 -1.66
C MET A 253 11.75 6.73 -2.69
N GLY A 254 10.78 5.85 -2.85
CA GLY A 254 10.84 4.72 -3.79
C GLY A 254 11.67 3.52 -3.31
N MET A 255 12.01 3.45 -2.01
CA MET A 255 12.88 2.39 -1.49
C MET A 255 12.30 0.98 -1.69
N TYR A 256 11.00 0.82 -1.52
CA TYR A 256 10.35 -0.49 -1.64
C TYR A 256 9.96 -0.84 -3.08
N VAL A 257 9.94 0.13 -3.99
CA VAL A 257 9.61 -0.07 -5.40
C VAL A 257 10.86 -0.34 -6.24
N ASP A 258 12.02 0.13 -5.80
CA ASP A 258 13.29 -0.05 -6.50
C ASP A 258 13.94 -1.39 -6.14
N TYR A 259 13.95 -2.34 -7.07
CA TYR A 259 14.56 -3.66 -6.85
C TYR A 259 16.04 -3.61 -6.43
N ARG A 260 16.75 -2.53 -6.74
CA ARG A 260 18.18 -2.36 -6.41
C ARG A 260 18.42 -2.24 -4.92
N THR A 261 17.45 -1.78 -4.14
CA THR A 261 17.56 -1.64 -2.68
C THR A 261 17.60 -2.99 -1.96
N TYR A 262 17.10 -4.04 -2.59
CA TYR A 262 17.12 -5.40 -2.06
C TYR A 262 18.46 -6.11 -2.25
N LEU A 263 19.41 -5.46 -2.91
CA LEU A 263 20.71 -6.01 -3.25
C LEU A 263 21.83 -5.12 -2.70
N ASP A 264 22.84 -5.74 -2.14
CA ASP A 264 24.12 -5.11 -1.84
C ASP A 264 25.11 -5.43 -2.96
N TYR A 265 25.78 -4.40 -3.43
CA TYR A 265 26.77 -4.47 -4.50
C TYR A 265 28.15 -4.17 -3.94
N ASP A 266 29.15 -4.99 -4.28
CA ASP A 266 30.53 -4.72 -3.94
C ASP A 266 31.45 -5.13 -5.09
N ILE A 267 32.65 -4.61 -5.11
CA ILE A 267 33.73 -5.08 -5.98
C ILE A 267 34.67 -5.92 -5.12
N ILE A 268 34.84 -7.16 -5.46
CA ILE A 268 35.75 -8.06 -4.78
C ILE A 268 37.11 -8.00 -5.47
N VAL A 269 38.14 -7.68 -4.71
CA VAL A 269 39.53 -7.65 -5.16
C VAL A 269 40.16 -8.99 -4.80
N LYS A 270 40.65 -9.72 -5.81
CA LYS A 270 41.36 -10.98 -5.65
C LYS A 270 42.81 -10.81 -6.00
N ASN A 271 43.71 -11.01 -5.06
CA ASN A 271 45.14 -11.10 -5.33
C ASN A 271 45.46 -12.46 -5.94
N THR A 272 46.04 -12.46 -7.14
CA THR A 272 46.34 -13.70 -7.88
C THR A 272 47.51 -14.52 -7.29
N VAL A 273 48.39 -13.87 -6.54
CA VAL A 273 49.57 -14.52 -5.93
C VAL A 273 49.20 -15.14 -4.61
N THR A 274 48.50 -14.41 -3.76
CA THR A 274 48.14 -14.88 -2.39
C THR A 274 46.80 -15.62 -2.36
N GLY A 275 45.95 -15.46 -3.40
CA GLY A 275 44.61 -15.99 -3.41
C GLY A 275 43.63 -15.31 -2.49
N LEU A 276 44.02 -14.21 -1.82
CA LEU A 276 43.17 -13.46 -0.90
C LEU A 276 42.11 -12.70 -1.65
N GLU A 277 40.85 -12.81 -1.23
CA GLU A 277 39.71 -12.07 -1.73
C GLU A 277 39.19 -11.11 -0.66
N VAL A 278 39.10 -9.82 -1.00
CA VAL A 278 38.68 -8.75 -0.07
C VAL A 278 37.66 -7.84 -0.77
N PRO A 279 36.49 -7.58 -0.14
CA PRO A 279 35.55 -6.57 -0.66
C PRO A 279 36.18 -5.17 -0.64
N LEU A 280 36.04 -4.43 -1.72
CA LEU A 280 36.53 -3.07 -1.85
C LEU A 280 35.97 -2.15 -0.77
N SER A 281 34.70 -2.34 -0.39
CA SER A 281 34.07 -1.59 0.69
C SER A 281 34.77 -1.69 2.04
N LYS A 282 35.53 -2.78 2.28
CA LYS A 282 36.32 -2.98 3.52
C LYS A 282 37.71 -2.32 3.41
N VAL A 283 38.25 -2.19 2.21
CA VAL A 283 39.60 -1.66 1.98
C VAL A 283 39.58 -0.16 1.73
N SER A 284 38.48 0.37 1.16
CA SER A 284 38.36 1.76 0.73
C SER A 284 38.49 2.81 1.86
N GLY A 285 38.37 2.40 3.12
CA GLY A 285 38.59 3.27 4.28
C GLY A 285 40.06 3.41 4.70
N GLU A 286 40.93 2.48 4.30
CA GLU A 286 42.34 2.41 4.71
C GLU A 286 43.32 2.74 3.56
N GLY A 287 42.84 2.68 2.29
CA GLY A 287 43.66 2.90 1.10
C GLY A 287 43.79 4.36 0.69
N SER A 288 44.90 4.71 0.04
CA SER A 288 45.10 6.01 -0.58
C SER A 288 44.06 6.21 -1.70
N GLY A 289 43.65 7.46 -1.98
CA GLY A 289 42.61 7.78 -3.00
C GLY A 289 42.83 7.14 -4.38
N GLY A 290 44.10 6.86 -4.75
CA GLY A 290 44.45 6.17 -6.01
C GLY A 290 44.17 4.66 -6.01
N GLU A 291 44.23 4.01 -4.87
CA GLU A 291 43.96 2.57 -4.76
C GLU A 291 42.51 2.22 -5.05
N ASN A 292 41.63 3.15 -4.77
CA ASN A 292 40.19 2.98 -4.97
C ASN A 292 39.71 3.24 -6.41
N GLN A 293 40.55 3.84 -7.29
CA GLN A 293 40.15 4.15 -8.67
C GLN A 293 40.34 3.00 -9.65
N ALA A 294 41.35 2.17 -9.50
CA ALA A 294 41.63 1.06 -10.43
C ALA A 294 40.44 0.11 -10.61
N PRO A 295 39.73 -0.33 -9.56
CA PRO A 295 38.56 -1.20 -9.70
C PRO A 295 37.46 -0.61 -10.58
N PHE A 296 37.22 0.71 -10.50
CA PHE A 296 36.21 1.39 -11.30
C PHE A 296 36.59 1.45 -12.77
N TYR A 297 37.88 1.72 -13.11
CA TYR A 297 38.32 1.67 -14.49
C TYR A 297 38.19 0.25 -15.09
N VAL A 298 38.54 -0.78 -14.32
CA VAL A 298 38.37 -2.17 -14.75
C VAL A 298 36.90 -2.51 -14.99
N ALA A 299 36.02 -2.09 -14.05
CA ALA A 299 34.58 -2.31 -14.19
C ALA A 299 33.97 -1.60 -15.40
N ILE A 300 34.39 -0.35 -15.67
CA ILE A 300 33.96 0.40 -16.87
C ILE A 300 34.45 -0.31 -18.13
N CYS A 301 35.69 -0.75 -18.17
CA CYS A 301 36.23 -1.49 -19.33
C CYS A 301 35.49 -2.80 -19.58
N ALA A 302 35.20 -3.56 -18.54
CA ALA A 302 34.42 -4.81 -18.66
C ALA A 302 33.03 -4.55 -19.22
N SER A 303 32.36 -3.50 -18.76
CA SER A 303 31.03 -3.11 -19.24
C SER A 303 31.06 -2.68 -20.72
N LEU A 304 32.07 -1.91 -21.11
CA LEU A 304 32.23 -1.49 -22.50
C LEU A 304 32.60 -2.66 -23.45
N LEU A 305 33.46 -3.57 -23.00
CA LEU A 305 33.79 -4.77 -23.76
C LEU A 305 32.57 -5.64 -23.99
N GLN A 306 31.71 -5.82 -23.00
CA GLN A 306 30.46 -6.54 -23.18
C GLN A 306 29.60 -5.96 -24.32
N ILE A 307 29.55 -4.62 -24.43
CA ILE A 307 28.82 -3.92 -25.49
C ILE A 307 29.52 -4.14 -26.86
N TYR A 308 30.84 -4.04 -26.88
CA TYR A 308 31.62 -4.19 -28.11
C TYR A 308 31.65 -5.63 -28.64
N GLU A 309 31.62 -6.63 -27.77
CA GLU A 309 31.54 -8.05 -28.16
C GLU A 309 30.19 -8.42 -28.77
N GLN A 310 29.12 -7.71 -28.47
CA GLN A 310 27.83 -7.92 -29.13
C GLN A 310 27.80 -7.46 -30.58
N ASN A 311 28.75 -6.59 -31.01
CA ASN A 311 28.89 -6.08 -32.38
C ASN A 311 30.35 -6.12 -32.84
N PRO A 312 30.91 -7.31 -33.09
CA PRO A 312 32.34 -7.48 -33.38
C PRO A 312 32.78 -6.85 -34.70
N ASP A 313 31.90 -6.79 -35.70
CA ASP A 313 32.23 -6.32 -37.06
C ASP A 313 31.89 -4.82 -37.22
N GLY A 314 32.85 -3.95 -36.93
CA GLY A 314 32.74 -2.53 -37.23
C GLY A 314 32.49 -1.61 -36.03
N CYS A 315 32.66 -2.08 -34.80
CA CYS A 315 32.54 -1.28 -33.62
C CYS A 315 33.84 -0.52 -33.33
N MET A 316 33.75 0.82 -33.26
CA MET A 316 34.86 1.65 -32.78
C MET A 316 34.97 1.49 -31.26
N ARG A 317 36.07 0.89 -30.77
CA ARG A 317 36.33 0.66 -29.35
C ARG A 317 36.95 1.90 -28.70
N LEU A 318 36.23 3.04 -28.77
CA LEU A 318 36.70 4.34 -28.31
C LEU A 318 36.26 4.60 -26.87
N ILE A 319 37.20 5.01 -26.02
CA ILE A 319 36.95 5.51 -24.67
C ILE A 319 37.55 6.93 -24.54
N LEU A 320 36.74 7.87 -24.06
CA LEU A 320 37.18 9.22 -23.71
C LEU A 320 37.19 9.32 -22.18
N LEU A 321 38.36 9.64 -21.60
CA LEU A 321 38.55 9.82 -20.17
C LEU A 321 38.99 11.24 -19.92
N ASP A 322 38.16 11.99 -19.20
CA ASP A 322 38.49 13.33 -18.70
C ASP A 322 39.12 13.21 -17.30
N GLU A 323 40.10 14.08 -17.01
CA GLU A 323 40.89 14.01 -15.78
C GLU A 323 41.49 12.61 -15.49
N ALA A 324 41.90 11.93 -16.53
CA ALA A 324 42.38 10.56 -16.43
C ALA A 324 43.51 10.44 -15.41
N PHE A 325 43.35 9.51 -14.48
CA PHE A 325 44.34 9.10 -13.48
C PHE A 325 44.75 10.19 -12.46
N ASN A 326 43.94 11.22 -12.25
CA ASN A 326 44.28 12.35 -11.37
C ASN A 326 44.71 11.88 -9.96
N ASN A 327 44.06 10.89 -9.41
CA ASN A 327 44.35 10.37 -8.07
C ASN A 327 45.17 9.07 -8.06
N MET A 328 45.66 8.60 -9.22
CA MET A 328 46.49 7.41 -9.31
C MET A 328 47.97 7.73 -9.24
N THR A 329 48.71 6.87 -8.58
CA THR A 329 50.20 6.94 -8.56
C THR A 329 50.78 6.43 -9.89
N SER A 330 52.00 6.83 -10.24
CA SER A 330 52.61 6.49 -11.53
C SER A 330 52.78 4.98 -11.71
N ASP A 331 53.11 4.26 -10.67
CA ASP A 331 53.25 2.79 -10.64
C ASP A 331 51.95 2.05 -10.92
N ARG A 332 50.80 2.71 -10.69
CA ARG A 332 49.47 2.15 -10.98
C ARG A 332 48.94 2.50 -12.37
N ILE A 333 49.46 3.59 -12.99
CA ILE A 333 49.06 3.99 -14.34
C ILE A 333 49.57 2.98 -15.37
N GLU A 334 50.81 2.51 -15.24
CA GLU A 334 51.41 1.57 -16.17
C GLU A 334 50.59 0.27 -16.34
N PRO A 335 50.20 -0.47 -15.30
CA PRO A 335 49.36 -1.67 -15.46
C PRO A 335 48.01 -1.36 -16.12
N MET A 336 47.43 -0.19 -15.86
CA MET A 336 46.16 0.24 -16.46
C MET A 336 46.30 0.48 -17.94
N MET A 337 47.34 1.21 -18.39
CA MET A 337 47.62 1.45 -19.80
C MET A 337 47.89 0.15 -20.55
N ASN A 338 48.65 -0.77 -19.94
CA ASN A 338 48.90 -2.09 -20.48
C ASN A 338 47.63 -2.93 -20.64
N MET A 339 46.71 -2.83 -19.68
CA MET A 339 45.39 -3.49 -19.78
C MET A 339 44.59 -2.92 -20.95
N PHE A 340 44.48 -1.61 -21.08
CA PHE A 340 43.78 -0.95 -22.18
C PHE A 340 44.34 -1.38 -23.57
N LYS A 341 45.65 -1.47 -23.66
CA LYS A 341 46.32 -1.95 -24.90
C LYS A 341 46.00 -3.40 -25.23
N LYS A 342 46.00 -4.30 -24.21
CA LYS A 342 45.61 -5.72 -24.37
C LYS A 342 44.18 -5.87 -24.87
N LEU A 343 43.30 -4.95 -24.49
CA LEU A 343 41.88 -4.92 -24.84
C LEU A 343 41.60 -4.29 -26.22
N ASN A 344 42.65 -3.81 -26.92
CA ASN A 344 42.53 -3.09 -28.19
C ASN A 344 41.58 -1.89 -28.11
N LEU A 345 41.63 -1.13 -27.00
CA LEU A 345 40.83 0.07 -26.80
C LEU A 345 41.54 1.29 -27.39
N GLN A 346 40.84 2.08 -28.17
CA GLN A 346 41.28 3.39 -28.59
C GLN A 346 40.95 4.41 -27.49
N LEU A 347 41.96 5.07 -26.97
CA LEU A 347 41.81 5.99 -25.84
C LEU A 347 42.03 7.44 -26.25
N VAL A 348 41.18 8.32 -25.79
CA VAL A 348 41.40 9.74 -25.76
C VAL A 348 41.46 10.16 -24.28
N LEU A 349 42.65 10.52 -23.84
CA LEU A 349 42.93 10.88 -22.45
C LEU A 349 43.12 12.36 -22.31
N ILE A 350 42.37 13.02 -21.44
CA ILE A 350 42.59 14.39 -21.01
C ILE A 350 43.23 14.32 -19.63
N ALA A 351 44.44 14.80 -19.50
CA ALA A 351 45.21 14.68 -18.28
C ALA A 351 45.92 15.97 -17.92
N THR A 352 46.21 16.17 -16.65
CA THR A 352 47.00 17.30 -16.14
C THR A 352 48.49 17.11 -16.50
N ALA A 353 49.23 18.20 -16.56
CA ALA A 353 50.68 18.19 -16.83
C ALA A 353 51.46 17.29 -15.84
N GLU A 354 50.98 17.19 -14.61
CA GLU A 354 51.55 16.35 -13.57
C GLU A 354 51.52 14.86 -13.94
N LYS A 355 50.43 14.39 -14.54
CA LYS A 355 50.25 12.97 -14.96
C LYS A 355 50.82 12.69 -16.33
N ALA A 356 51.15 13.72 -17.10
CA ALA A 356 51.67 13.60 -18.47
C ALA A 356 52.90 12.69 -18.56
N THR A 357 53.86 12.82 -17.64
CA THR A 357 55.10 12.00 -17.64
C THR A 357 54.82 10.48 -17.52
N SER A 358 53.77 10.10 -16.81
CA SER A 358 53.41 8.71 -16.61
C SER A 358 52.55 8.13 -17.78
N ILE A 359 51.88 9.02 -18.54
CA ILE A 359 50.94 8.64 -19.62
C ILE A 359 51.61 8.69 -20.99
N LEU A 360 52.46 9.70 -21.23
CA LEU A 360 53.11 9.94 -22.52
C LEU A 360 53.80 8.71 -23.17
N PRO A 361 54.49 7.82 -22.41
CA PRO A 361 55.13 6.64 -22.99
C PRO A 361 54.17 5.68 -23.71
N TYR A 362 52.85 5.80 -23.40
CA TYR A 362 51.80 4.89 -23.93
C TYR A 362 50.91 5.58 -24.98
N CYS A 363 51.19 6.86 -25.31
CA CYS A 363 50.42 7.64 -26.28
C CYS A 363 51.10 7.63 -27.65
N ASP A 364 50.32 7.38 -28.72
CA ASP A 364 50.75 7.45 -30.11
C ASP A 364 50.83 8.92 -30.58
N ILE A 365 49.88 9.77 -30.10
CA ILE A 365 49.76 11.17 -30.44
C ILE A 365 49.48 11.98 -29.20
N THR A 366 50.11 13.15 -29.03
CA THR A 366 49.90 14.02 -27.91
C THR A 366 49.69 15.45 -28.38
N TYR A 367 48.68 16.08 -27.82
CA TYR A 367 48.39 17.51 -28.02
C TYR A 367 48.55 18.25 -26.70
N SER A 368 49.31 19.37 -26.73
CA SER A 368 49.48 20.24 -25.57
C SER A 368 48.66 21.50 -25.74
N ILE A 369 47.69 21.68 -24.83
CA ILE A 369 46.87 22.91 -24.82
C ILE A 369 47.52 23.94 -23.92
N VAL A 370 48.01 25.01 -24.52
CA VAL A 370 48.66 26.12 -23.78
C VAL A 370 47.77 27.35 -23.79
N LYS A 371 47.49 27.90 -22.63
CA LYS A 371 46.77 29.17 -22.49
C LYS A 371 47.71 30.33 -22.55
N SER A 372 47.57 31.17 -23.59
CA SER A 372 48.32 32.46 -23.72
C SER A 372 47.33 33.62 -23.67
N GLY A 373 47.26 34.31 -22.54
CA GLY A 373 46.29 35.38 -22.32
C GLY A 373 44.83 34.88 -22.39
N ASN A 374 44.03 35.47 -23.28
CA ASN A 374 42.63 35.06 -23.52
C ASN A 374 42.47 34.07 -24.69
N ARG A 375 43.56 33.54 -25.25
CA ARG A 375 43.52 32.57 -26.35
C ARG A 375 44.11 31.25 -25.92
N ASN A 376 43.48 30.16 -26.33
CA ASN A 376 43.99 28.81 -26.19
C ASN A 376 44.70 28.46 -27.52
N ALA A 377 45.89 27.88 -27.43
CA ALA A 377 46.64 27.33 -28.57
C ALA A 377 46.85 25.83 -28.34
N ILE A 378 46.77 25.04 -29.41
CA ILE A 378 46.98 23.60 -29.42
C ILE A 378 48.27 23.29 -30.12
#